data_02cf28462476b8bf45bdfbed279569bd
#
_entry.id   02cf28462476b8bf45bdfbed279569bd
#
_cell.length_a   1.000
_cell.length_b   1.000
_cell.length_c   1.000
_cell.angle_alpha   90.00
_cell.angle_beta   90.00
_cell.angle_gamma   90.00
#
_symmetry.space_group_name_H-M   'P 1'
#
loop_
_entity.id
_entity.type
_entity.pdbx_description
1 polymer ?
#
loop_
_entity_poly.entity_id
_entity_poly.type
_entity_poly.pdbx_seq_one_letter_code
_entity_poly.pdbx_strand_id
1 'polypeptide(L)'
;MRRPFRLGAAMLLGLAFAASDRPAAAAQANDTAAAQRAVVLPGFWDPRRRPERPDLTRIQTIRFLTDVDYPPFNYVGPDGNPAGFNVDLARLICEEIKVSCTIQARSFNTLLDALNDNRGDAVIASIAPTADTRRRADFTDPYYRTPARFVARLDSPIADVLPERLEGKKIAVIAGTSHEAYLKSMFTEAQVRAYPNAEAAREALRNKEVDLLFGDGIALAFWLNGADSAGCCSFRGGPFLESRFFGEGIGIAVKRDNDLLRLTLNWALFQLWEKGSFTDLWLRYFPISPF
;
A
#
# COMPACT_ATOMS: atom_id res chain seq x y z
N MET A 1 76.43 35.71 61.25
CA MET A 1 77.86 35.39 60.95
C MET A 1 77.87 34.29 59.84
N ARG A 2 78.48 34.66 58.72
CA ARG A 2 79.25 33.82 57.75
C ARG A 2 78.90 32.37 57.46
N ARG A 3 78.48 32.18 56.23
CA ARG A 3 78.82 31.22 55.11
C ARG A 3 79.64 29.94 55.49
N PRO A 4 79.72 28.92 54.62
CA PRO A 4 79.72 28.93 53.19
C PRO A 4 78.99 27.71 52.46
N PHE A 5 78.62 27.96 51.27
CA PHE A 5 78.72 27.21 50.01
C PHE A 5 79.39 25.82 49.99
N ARG A 6 78.67 24.85 49.42
CA ARG A 6 79.29 23.79 48.55
C ARG A 6 78.35 23.37 47.43
N LEU A 7 78.92 23.50 46.23
CA LEU A 7 78.37 22.95 44.98
C LEU A 7 78.31 21.41 45.00
N GLY A 8 77.33 20.87 44.46
CA GLY A 8 77.22 19.44 44.15
C GLY A 8 76.48 19.27 42.83
N ALA A 9 77.17 18.64 41.86
CA ALA A 9 76.87 18.52 40.49
C ALA A 9 75.49 17.88 40.20
N ALA A 10 74.80 18.51 39.27
CA ALA A 10 73.54 17.97 38.70
C ALA A 10 73.83 16.93 37.61
N MET A 11 73.41 15.74 37.86
CA MET A 11 73.39 14.68 36.82
C MET A 11 72.02 14.67 36.18
N LEU A 12 71.96 15.19 34.91
CA LEU A 12 70.80 15.19 34.08
C LEU A 12 70.57 13.77 33.53
N LEU A 13 69.59 13.06 34.12
CA LEU A 13 69.00 11.88 33.47
C LEU A 13 67.89 12.36 32.53
N GLY A 14 68.19 12.31 31.23
CA GLY A 14 67.18 12.50 30.19
C GLY A 14 66.21 11.33 30.17
N LEU A 15 64.96 11.55 30.59
CA LEU A 15 63.84 10.64 30.31
C LEU A 15 63.34 10.96 28.88
N ALA A 16 63.68 10.08 27.96
CA ALA A 16 63.08 10.05 26.66
C ALA A 16 61.61 9.60 26.81
N PHE A 17 60.65 10.53 26.69
CA PHE A 17 59.24 10.20 26.45
C PHE A 17 59.11 9.66 25.06
N ALA A 18 59.00 8.34 24.93
CA ALA A 18 58.50 7.71 23.71
C ALA A 18 57.04 8.10 23.53
N ALA A 19 56.78 9.05 22.61
CA ALA A 19 55.43 9.31 22.15
C ALA A 19 54.96 8.06 21.37
N SER A 20 54.16 7.25 22.02
CA SER A 20 53.42 6.20 21.35
C SER A 20 52.31 6.87 20.51
N ASP A 21 52.61 7.03 19.21
CA ASP A 21 51.59 7.27 18.20
C ASP A 21 50.60 6.10 18.22
N ARG A 22 49.56 6.23 19.02
CA ARG A 22 48.36 5.45 18.81
C ARG A 22 47.67 6.00 17.59
N PRO A 23 47.54 5.22 16.48
CA PRO A 23 46.66 5.63 15.43
C PRO A 23 45.28 5.81 16.08
N ALA A 24 44.74 7.03 16.00
CA ALA A 24 43.35 7.29 16.28
C ALA A 24 42.57 6.33 15.35
N ALA A 25 42.05 5.25 15.94
CA ALA A 25 41.05 4.45 15.28
C ALA A 25 39.92 5.44 14.99
N ALA A 26 39.87 5.90 13.76
CA ALA A 26 38.72 6.59 13.24
C ALA A 26 37.54 5.68 13.60
N ALA A 27 36.75 6.12 14.55
CA ALA A 27 35.43 5.56 14.78
C ALA A 27 34.74 5.68 13.42
N GLN A 28 34.76 4.57 12.67
CA GLN A 28 33.83 4.39 11.60
C GLN A 28 32.47 4.52 12.30
N ALA A 29 31.91 5.73 12.24
CA ALA A 29 30.51 5.92 12.43
C ALA A 29 29.89 4.89 11.50
N ASN A 30 29.44 3.79 12.10
CA ASN A 30 28.49 2.93 11.47
C ASN A 30 27.27 3.81 11.17
N ASP A 31 27.31 4.50 10.05
CA ASP A 31 26.15 4.90 9.30
C ASP A 31 25.44 3.60 8.85
N THR A 32 25.00 2.86 9.84
CA THR A 32 23.75 2.15 9.74
C THR A 32 22.66 3.22 9.81
N ALA A 33 22.68 4.14 8.86
CA ALA A 33 21.45 4.62 8.29
C ALA A 33 20.72 3.30 7.97
N ALA A 34 19.78 2.92 8.85
CA ALA A 34 18.84 1.88 8.57
C ALA A 34 18.35 2.24 7.19
N ALA A 35 18.82 1.51 6.18
CA ALA A 35 18.33 1.66 4.84
C ALA A 35 16.84 1.51 5.04
N GLN A 36 16.14 2.64 5.03
CA GLN A 36 14.70 2.66 4.99
C GLN A 36 14.42 1.75 3.82
N ARG A 37 14.00 0.52 4.12
CA ARG A 37 13.60 -0.40 3.09
C ARG A 37 12.55 0.37 2.34
N ALA A 38 12.91 0.86 1.17
CA ALA A 38 11.98 1.55 0.31
C ALA A 38 10.78 0.62 0.24
N VAL A 39 9.62 1.06 0.74
CA VAL A 39 8.40 0.28 0.68
C VAL A 39 8.14 0.14 -0.80
N VAL A 40 8.59 -0.97 -1.35
CA VAL A 40 8.32 -1.30 -2.74
C VAL A 40 6.86 -1.72 -2.75
N LEU A 41 5.98 -0.78 -3.04
CA LEU A 41 4.65 -1.16 -3.48
C LEU A 41 4.86 -2.02 -4.72
N PRO A 42 4.32 -3.25 -4.77
CA PRO A 42 4.42 -4.07 -5.96
C PRO A 42 3.95 -3.23 -7.13
N GLY A 43 4.90 -2.83 -7.99
CA GLY A 43 4.59 -2.01 -9.14
C GLY A 43 3.67 -2.82 -10.05
N PHE A 44 2.46 -2.36 -10.27
CA PHE A 44 1.57 -2.92 -11.29
C PHE A 44 2.04 -2.49 -12.67
N TRP A 45 3.06 -1.63 -12.72
CA TRP A 45 3.67 -1.12 -13.94
C TRP A 45 5.03 -1.79 -14.17
N ASP A 46 5.19 -2.34 -15.38
CA ASP A 46 6.48 -2.82 -15.84
C ASP A 46 7.37 -1.61 -16.21
N PRO A 47 8.50 -1.37 -15.53
CA PRO A 47 9.39 -0.26 -15.83
C PRO A 47 9.98 -0.33 -17.25
N ARG A 48 9.94 -1.52 -17.88
CA ARG A 48 10.36 -1.72 -19.28
C ARG A 48 9.29 -1.32 -20.29
N ARG A 49 8.03 -1.24 -19.86
CA ARG A 49 6.88 -0.93 -20.71
C ARG A 49 6.39 0.49 -20.44
N ARG A 50 7.24 1.47 -20.80
CA ARG A 50 6.90 2.88 -20.66
C ARG A 50 5.80 3.25 -21.64
N PRO A 51 4.66 3.79 -21.17
CA PRO A 51 3.64 4.30 -22.09
C PRO A 51 4.16 5.52 -22.85
N GLU A 52 3.83 5.59 -24.12
CA GLU A 52 4.12 6.78 -24.93
C GLU A 52 3.35 7.98 -24.38
N ARG A 53 3.97 9.16 -24.44
CA ARG A 53 3.29 10.39 -24.04
C ARG A 53 2.23 10.73 -25.09
N PRO A 54 0.94 10.78 -24.71
CA PRO A 54 -0.12 11.11 -25.62
C PRO A 54 -0.11 12.62 -25.96
N ASP A 55 -0.88 13.00 -26.99
CA ASP A 55 -1.10 14.41 -27.31
C ASP A 55 -2.04 15.05 -26.27
N LEU A 56 -1.46 15.73 -25.29
CA LEU A 56 -2.18 16.40 -24.21
C LEU A 56 -2.87 17.70 -24.65
N THR A 57 -2.55 18.25 -25.82
CA THR A 57 -3.11 19.53 -26.30
C THR A 57 -4.62 19.48 -26.52
N ARG A 58 -5.14 18.26 -26.73
CA ARG A 58 -6.56 18.00 -26.95
C ARG A 58 -7.40 17.86 -25.68
N ILE A 59 -6.76 17.82 -24.50
CA ILE A 59 -7.41 17.64 -23.21
C ILE A 59 -7.17 18.93 -22.39
N GLN A 60 -8.20 19.73 -22.18
CA GLN A 60 -8.10 20.98 -21.41
C GLN A 60 -8.64 20.81 -19.98
N THR A 61 -9.65 19.97 -19.83
CA THR A 61 -10.31 19.72 -18.54
C THR A 61 -10.71 18.25 -18.46
N ILE A 62 -10.61 17.67 -17.26
CA ILE A 62 -11.13 16.33 -16.97
C ILE A 62 -12.16 16.46 -15.85
N ARG A 63 -13.38 15.95 -16.08
CA ARG A 63 -14.44 15.88 -15.09
C ARG A 63 -14.46 14.48 -14.50
N PHE A 64 -13.89 14.33 -13.31
CA PHE A 64 -13.93 13.06 -12.59
C PHE A 64 -15.26 12.90 -11.85
N LEU A 65 -15.79 11.69 -11.89
CA LEU A 65 -16.90 11.23 -11.08
C LEU A 65 -16.37 10.26 -10.03
N THR A 66 -16.87 10.37 -8.81
CA THR A 66 -16.53 9.50 -7.68
C THR A 66 -17.77 9.26 -6.83
N ASP A 67 -17.71 8.32 -5.89
CA ASP A 67 -18.67 8.21 -4.77
C ASP A 67 -18.07 8.77 -3.48
N VAL A 68 -18.76 8.64 -2.36
CA VAL A 68 -18.28 9.11 -1.05
C VAL A 68 -18.56 8.13 0.09
N ASP A 69 -18.80 6.86 -0.24
CA ASP A 69 -19.20 5.82 0.73
C ASP A 69 -18.15 4.70 0.90
N TYR A 70 -16.92 4.93 0.45
CA TYR A 70 -15.86 3.93 0.50
C TYR A 70 -14.55 4.46 1.10
N PRO A 71 -14.53 4.80 2.41
CA PRO A 71 -13.29 5.26 3.05
C PRO A 71 -12.26 4.12 3.14
N PRO A 72 -10.95 4.41 3.03
CA PRO A 72 -10.33 5.75 2.85
C PRO A 72 -10.18 6.14 1.38
N PHE A 73 -10.76 5.37 0.45
CA PHE A 73 -10.63 5.65 -0.98
C PHE A 73 -11.44 6.85 -1.41
N ASN A 74 -12.71 6.92 -0.97
CA ASN A 74 -13.65 8.00 -1.28
C ASN A 74 -14.56 8.24 -0.06
N TYR A 75 -14.63 9.46 0.42
CA TYR A 75 -15.51 9.85 1.54
C TYR A 75 -15.81 11.35 1.50
N VAL A 76 -16.74 11.79 2.34
CA VAL A 76 -17.01 13.22 2.51
C VAL A 76 -15.97 13.82 3.46
N GLY A 77 -15.21 14.80 2.97
CA GLY A 77 -14.23 15.52 3.78
C GLY A 77 -14.89 16.45 4.82
N PRO A 78 -14.09 16.99 5.75
CA PRO A 78 -14.59 17.91 6.77
C PRO A 78 -15.24 19.20 6.21
N ASP A 79 -14.86 19.56 4.99
CA ASP A 79 -15.37 20.71 4.23
C ASP A 79 -16.63 20.39 3.40
N GLY A 80 -17.17 19.17 3.51
CA GLY A 80 -18.30 18.69 2.74
C GLY A 80 -17.99 18.28 1.30
N ASN A 81 -16.73 18.38 0.86
CA ASN A 81 -16.31 18.00 -0.47
C ASN A 81 -15.83 16.55 -0.53
N PRO A 82 -15.81 15.91 -1.73
CA PRO A 82 -15.19 14.62 -1.90
C PRO A 82 -13.71 14.62 -1.50
N ALA A 83 -13.29 13.64 -0.71
CA ALA A 83 -11.95 13.43 -0.21
C ALA A 83 -11.58 11.93 -0.28
N GLY A 84 -10.32 11.60 -0.07
CA GLY A 84 -9.82 10.23 -0.03
C GLY A 84 -8.75 9.97 -1.07
N PHE A 85 -8.18 8.76 -1.01
CA PHE A 85 -7.08 8.36 -1.88
C PHE A 85 -7.38 8.57 -3.37
N ASN A 86 -8.55 8.16 -3.85
CA ASN A 86 -8.92 8.30 -5.26
C ASN A 86 -9.08 9.76 -5.68
N VAL A 87 -9.61 10.59 -4.78
CA VAL A 87 -9.80 12.03 -5.01
C VAL A 87 -8.46 12.75 -5.12
N ASP A 88 -7.53 12.43 -4.21
CA ASP A 88 -6.18 13.02 -4.25
C ASP A 88 -5.37 12.47 -5.43
N LEU A 89 -5.55 11.19 -5.81
CA LEU A 89 -4.95 10.64 -7.02
C LEU A 89 -5.44 11.35 -8.28
N ALA A 90 -6.74 11.63 -8.38
CA ALA A 90 -7.29 12.42 -9.50
C ALA A 90 -6.66 13.80 -9.58
N ARG A 91 -6.48 14.49 -8.43
CA ARG A 91 -5.80 15.80 -8.38
C ARG A 91 -4.35 15.70 -8.84
N LEU A 92 -3.57 14.71 -8.34
CA LEU A 92 -2.19 14.50 -8.76
C LEU A 92 -2.09 14.19 -10.26
N ILE A 93 -3.01 13.39 -10.82
CA ILE A 93 -3.06 13.14 -12.26
C ILE A 93 -3.19 14.45 -13.03
N CYS A 94 -4.08 15.33 -12.60
CA CYS A 94 -4.32 16.61 -13.30
C CYS A 94 -3.14 17.58 -13.17
N GLU A 95 -2.48 17.60 -12.03
CA GLU A 95 -1.23 18.34 -11.82
C GLU A 95 -0.13 17.82 -12.76
N GLU A 96 0.01 16.49 -12.88
CA GLU A 96 1.01 15.87 -13.75
C GLU A 96 0.81 16.22 -15.23
N ILE A 97 -0.41 16.17 -15.72
CA ILE A 97 -0.72 16.49 -17.12
C ILE A 97 -1.00 17.97 -17.36
N LYS A 98 -1.03 18.79 -16.30
CA LYS A 98 -1.24 20.26 -16.33
C LYS A 98 -2.57 20.66 -16.96
N VAL A 99 -3.65 19.99 -16.56
CA VAL A 99 -5.02 20.31 -16.97
C VAL A 99 -5.89 20.66 -15.77
N SER A 100 -6.98 21.40 -16.01
CA SER A 100 -7.98 21.65 -14.98
C SER A 100 -8.80 20.39 -14.69
N CYS A 101 -9.16 20.19 -13.42
CA CYS A 101 -10.01 19.07 -13.02
C CYS A 101 -11.19 19.52 -12.16
N THR A 102 -12.31 18.85 -12.35
CA THR A 102 -13.43 18.87 -11.41
C THR A 102 -13.68 17.47 -10.89
N ILE A 103 -14.07 17.36 -9.63
CA ILE A 103 -14.41 16.08 -9.01
C ILE A 103 -15.82 16.20 -8.44
N GLN A 104 -16.72 15.34 -8.91
CA GLN A 104 -18.13 15.35 -8.54
C GLN A 104 -18.54 14.02 -7.90
N ALA A 105 -19.12 14.08 -6.71
CA ALA A 105 -19.69 12.92 -6.05
C ALA A 105 -21.06 12.57 -6.65
N ARG A 106 -21.30 11.24 -6.80
CA ARG A 106 -22.57 10.64 -7.18
C ARG A 106 -22.75 9.31 -6.47
N SER A 107 -23.96 8.81 -6.42
CA SER A 107 -24.21 7.44 -5.93
C SER A 107 -23.46 6.42 -6.80
N PHE A 108 -22.78 5.48 -6.18
CA PHE A 108 -21.95 4.47 -6.86
C PHE A 108 -22.64 3.81 -8.05
N ASN A 109 -23.89 3.38 -7.86
CA ASN A 109 -24.67 2.69 -8.89
C ASN A 109 -24.98 3.55 -10.13
N THR A 110 -24.86 4.87 -10.05
CA THR A 110 -25.15 5.79 -11.14
C THR A 110 -23.90 6.30 -11.87
N LEU A 111 -22.71 5.93 -11.41
CA LEU A 111 -21.45 6.46 -11.93
C LEU A 111 -21.23 6.14 -13.41
N LEU A 112 -21.40 4.87 -13.80
CA LEU A 112 -21.21 4.45 -15.20
C LEU A 112 -22.31 4.97 -16.13
N ASP A 113 -23.54 5.16 -15.64
CA ASP A 113 -24.60 5.79 -16.43
C ASP A 113 -24.29 7.27 -16.64
N ALA A 114 -23.86 7.97 -15.59
CA ALA A 114 -23.46 9.37 -15.69
C ALA A 114 -22.25 9.57 -16.63
N LEU A 115 -21.29 8.64 -16.64
CA LEU A 115 -20.17 8.62 -17.58
C LEU A 115 -20.68 8.51 -19.03
N ASN A 116 -21.59 7.58 -19.29
CA ASN A 116 -22.16 7.36 -20.63
C ASN A 116 -23.04 8.52 -21.08
N ASP A 117 -23.73 9.20 -20.15
CA ASP A 117 -24.51 10.41 -20.37
C ASP A 117 -23.64 11.68 -20.55
N ASN A 118 -22.32 11.57 -20.63
CA ASN A 118 -21.37 12.69 -20.72
C ASN A 118 -21.45 13.68 -19.54
N ARG A 119 -21.88 13.24 -18.36
CA ARG A 119 -21.88 14.07 -17.12
C ARG A 119 -20.52 14.10 -16.45
N GLY A 120 -19.58 13.30 -16.92
CA GLY A 120 -18.17 13.23 -16.53
C GLY A 120 -17.37 12.58 -17.66
N ASP A 121 -16.07 12.64 -17.55
CA ASP A 121 -15.13 12.12 -18.54
C ASP A 121 -14.43 10.85 -18.04
N ALA A 122 -14.26 10.73 -16.73
CA ALA A 122 -13.65 9.56 -16.08
C ALA A 122 -14.32 9.26 -14.74
N VAL A 123 -14.32 7.99 -14.32
CA VAL A 123 -14.79 7.55 -12.99
C VAL A 123 -13.62 6.99 -12.21
N ILE A 124 -13.36 7.55 -11.04
CA ILE A 124 -12.35 7.10 -10.09
C ILE A 124 -13.02 6.82 -8.74
N ALA A 125 -13.55 5.59 -8.61
CA ALA A 125 -14.41 5.17 -7.49
C ALA A 125 -14.22 3.70 -7.13
N SER A 126 -13.02 3.17 -7.31
CA SER A 126 -12.68 1.76 -7.00
C SER A 126 -13.55 0.73 -7.75
N ILE A 127 -14.01 1.06 -8.96
CA ILE A 127 -14.78 0.14 -9.80
C ILE A 127 -13.86 -0.94 -10.37
N ALA A 128 -14.20 -2.19 -10.11
CA ALA A 128 -13.49 -3.32 -10.69
C ALA A 128 -13.84 -3.52 -12.17
N PRO A 129 -12.85 -3.77 -13.05
CA PRO A 129 -13.07 -4.09 -14.45
C PRO A 129 -13.55 -5.54 -14.66
N THR A 130 -14.79 -5.81 -14.28
CA THR A 130 -15.48 -7.09 -14.48
C THR A 130 -16.01 -7.22 -15.93
N ALA A 131 -16.46 -8.42 -16.31
CA ALA A 131 -17.11 -8.61 -17.63
C ALA A 131 -18.32 -7.68 -17.83
N ASP A 132 -19.04 -7.36 -16.75
CA ASP A 132 -20.19 -6.45 -16.81
C ASP A 132 -19.77 -4.99 -16.98
N THR A 133 -18.86 -4.50 -16.15
CA THR A 133 -18.41 -3.11 -16.20
C THR A 133 -17.64 -2.81 -17.50
N ARG A 134 -16.90 -3.79 -18.05
CA ARG A 134 -16.21 -3.68 -19.36
C ARG A 134 -17.16 -3.56 -20.55
N ARG A 135 -18.41 -4.03 -20.43
CA ARG A 135 -19.43 -3.76 -21.46
C ARG A 135 -19.88 -2.29 -21.49
N ARG A 136 -19.71 -1.59 -20.37
CA ARG A 136 -20.20 -0.22 -20.16
C ARG A 136 -19.13 0.87 -20.23
N ALA A 137 -17.87 0.51 -19.97
CA ALA A 137 -16.75 1.44 -19.93
C ALA A 137 -15.44 0.74 -20.30
N ASP A 138 -14.46 1.50 -20.79
CA ASP A 138 -13.07 1.08 -20.87
C ASP A 138 -12.33 1.49 -19.60
N PHE A 139 -11.24 0.80 -19.28
CA PHE A 139 -10.48 1.02 -18.07
C PHE A 139 -9.01 1.31 -18.37
N THR A 140 -8.40 2.11 -17.53
CA THR A 140 -6.94 2.23 -17.48
C THR A 140 -6.30 0.92 -17.04
N ASP A 141 -4.98 0.84 -17.11
CA ASP A 141 -4.23 -0.14 -16.36
C ASP A 141 -4.57 0.00 -14.87
N PRO A 142 -4.50 -1.10 -14.10
CA PRO A 142 -4.85 -1.05 -12.68
C PRO A 142 -3.83 -0.19 -11.92
N TYR A 143 -4.33 0.71 -11.08
CA TYR A 143 -3.49 1.53 -10.22
C TYR A 143 -3.37 0.98 -8.79
N TYR A 144 -4.24 0.05 -8.39
CA TYR A 144 -4.03 -0.76 -7.20
C TYR A 144 -4.72 -2.12 -7.34
N ARG A 145 -4.29 -3.05 -6.49
CA ARG A 145 -4.96 -4.35 -6.26
C ARG A 145 -5.16 -4.52 -4.77
N THR A 146 -6.21 -5.23 -4.43
CA THR A 146 -6.47 -5.63 -3.05
C THR A 146 -5.94 -7.06 -2.89
N PRO A 147 -4.77 -7.27 -2.28
CA PRO A 147 -4.29 -8.61 -2.02
C PRO A 147 -5.14 -9.27 -0.95
N ALA A 148 -5.32 -10.56 -1.02
CA ALA A 148 -5.76 -11.31 0.14
C ALA A 148 -4.57 -11.63 1.05
N ARG A 149 -4.79 -11.63 2.37
CA ARG A 149 -3.75 -11.87 3.36
C ARG A 149 -4.24 -12.77 4.49
N PHE A 150 -3.32 -13.54 5.03
CA PHE A 150 -3.53 -14.20 6.32
C PHE A 150 -3.11 -13.29 7.47
N VAL A 151 -3.84 -13.39 8.56
CA VAL A 151 -3.51 -12.79 9.86
C VAL A 151 -3.53 -13.88 10.93
N ALA A 152 -2.52 -13.88 11.77
CA ALA A 152 -2.47 -14.71 12.98
C ALA A 152 -2.22 -13.85 14.21
N ARG A 153 -2.51 -14.39 15.39
CA ARG A 153 -2.10 -13.77 16.64
C ARG A 153 -0.57 -13.72 16.76
N LEU A 154 -0.07 -12.77 17.52
CA LEU A 154 1.37 -12.63 17.74
C LEU A 154 1.98 -13.84 18.46
N ASP A 155 1.20 -14.50 19.35
CA ASP A 155 1.59 -15.71 20.08
C ASP A 155 1.43 -17.01 19.26
N SER A 156 1.00 -16.91 17.99
CA SER A 156 0.83 -18.08 17.12
C SER A 156 2.18 -18.61 16.65
N PRO A 157 2.40 -19.93 16.70
CA PRO A 157 3.59 -20.56 16.16
C PRO A 157 3.60 -20.65 14.62
N ILE A 158 2.51 -20.26 13.96
CA ILE A 158 2.37 -20.33 12.50
C ILE A 158 3.19 -19.20 11.89
N ALA A 159 4.30 -19.52 11.28
CA ALA A 159 5.16 -18.58 10.56
C ALA A 159 4.90 -18.62 9.04
N ASP A 160 4.53 -19.80 8.53
CA ASP A 160 4.36 -20.07 7.10
C ASP A 160 2.91 -20.45 6.79
N VAL A 161 2.42 -19.99 5.64
CA VAL A 161 1.03 -20.15 5.19
C VAL A 161 0.92 -20.93 3.87
N LEU A 162 1.84 -21.82 3.63
CA LEU A 162 1.73 -22.77 2.52
C LEU A 162 0.60 -23.78 2.81
N PRO A 163 -0.12 -24.28 1.79
CA PRO A 163 -1.23 -25.22 1.96
C PRO A 163 -0.86 -26.41 2.86
N GLU A 164 0.32 -27.01 2.65
CA GLU A 164 0.81 -28.17 3.39
C GLU A 164 1.11 -27.85 4.88
N ARG A 165 1.37 -26.57 5.19
CA ARG A 165 1.64 -26.12 6.56
C ARG A 165 0.37 -25.78 7.33
N LEU A 166 -0.73 -25.62 6.61
CA LEU A 166 -2.04 -25.27 7.19
C LEU A 166 -3.00 -26.46 7.26
N GLU A 167 -2.52 -27.69 7.01
CA GLU A 167 -3.32 -28.90 7.21
C GLU A 167 -3.92 -28.95 8.62
N GLY A 168 -5.24 -29.15 8.70
CA GLY A 168 -6.00 -29.20 9.94
C GLY A 168 -6.14 -27.90 10.70
N LYS A 169 -5.52 -26.78 10.26
CA LYS A 169 -5.64 -25.47 10.89
C LYS A 169 -7.00 -24.86 10.61
N LYS A 170 -7.56 -24.20 11.62
CA LYS A 170 -8.84 -23.50 11.51
C LYS A 170 -8.60 -22.09 10.96
N ILE A 171 -9.20 -21.80 9.82
CA ILE A 171 -9.05 -20.51 9.13
C ILE A 171 -10.41 -19.82 9.05
N ALA A 172 -10.55 -18.65 9.72
CA ALA A 172 -11.73 -17.81 9.60
C ALA A 172 -11.75 -17.08 8.26
N VAL A 173 -12.92 -16.93 7.70
CA VAL A 173 -13.18 -16.16 6.48
C VAL A 173 -14.60 -15.63 6.49
N ILE A 174 -14.89 -14.57 5.74
CA ILE A 174 -16.28 -14.07 5.57
C ILE A 174 -17.02 -14.96 4.57
N ALA A 175 -18.20 -15.42 4.96
CA ALA A 175 -19.04 -16.29 4.12
C ALA A 175 -19.45 -15.64 2.81
N GLY A 176 -19.50 -16.43 1.73
CA GLY A 176 -19.95 -15.99 0.40
C GLY A 176 -18.95 -15.11 -0.36
N THR A 177 -17.74 -14.93 0.16
CA THR A 177 -16.72 -14.11 -0.49
C THR A 177 -15.81 -14.90 -1.44
N SER A 178 -15.12 -14.18 -2.33
CA SER A 178 -14.05 -14.77 -3.15
C SER A 178 -12.90 -15.34 -2.30
N HIS A 179 -12.68 -14.78 -1.10
CA HIS A 179 -11.70 -15.28 -0.15
C HIS A 179 -12.06 -16.70 0.36
N GLU A 180 -13.34 -16.93 0.64
CA GLU A 180 -13.82 -18.28 1.00
C GLU A 180 -13.65 -19.26 -0.15
N ALA A 181 -14.00 -18.85 -1.37
CA ALA A 181 -13.84 -19.66 -2.57
C ALA A 181 -12.36 -20.00 -2.83
N TYR A 182 -11.46 -19.04 -2.61
CA TYR A 182 -10.01 -19.24 -2.71
C TYR A 182 -9.50 -20.27 -1.71
N LEU A 183 -9.84 -20.13 -0.43
CA LEU A 183 -9.43 -21.09 0.61
C LEU A 183 -9.92 -22.51 0.30
N LYS A 184 -11.16 -22.66 -0.08
CA LYS A 184 -11.74 -23.97 -0.44
C LYS A 184 -11.05 -24.62 -1.66
N SER A 185 -10.52 -23.79 -2.58
CA SER A 185 -9.85 -24.25 -3.79
C SER A 185 -8.38 -24.57 -3.56
N MET A 186 -7.68 -23.78 -2.74
CA MET A 186 -6.22 -23.83 -2.62
C MET A 186 -5.72 -24.43 -1.31
N PHE A 187 -6.56 -24.44 -0.26
CA PHE A 187 -6.22 -24.93 1.09
C PHE A 187 -7.16 -26.06 1.50
N THR A 188 -7.22 -27.10 0.69
CA THR A 188 -8.21 -28.20 0.80
C THR A 188 -8.15 -28.94 2.12
N GLU A 189 -6.98 -29.08 2.72
CA GLU A 189 -6.76 -29.78 3.98
C GLU A 189 -6.94 -28.90 5.23
N ALA A 190 -7.17 -27.59 5.04
CA ALA A 190 -7.45 -26.67 6.14
C ALA A 190 -8.93 -26.73 6.54
N GLN A 191 -9.22 -26.39 7.79
CA GLN A 191 -10.58 -26.27 8.29
C GLN A 191 -11.11 -24.85 8.09
N VAL A 192 -11.75 -24.59 6.96
CA VAL A 192 -12.33 -23.28 6.65
C VAL A 192 -13.58 -23.05 7.53
N ARG A 193 -13.59 -21.95 8.29
CA ARG A 193 -14.69 -21.50 9.15
C ARG A 193 -15.27 -20.21 8.59
N ALA A 194 -16.44 -20.28 7.99
CA ALA A 194 -17.12 -19.13 7.41
C ALA A 194 -17.93 -18.37 8.46
N TYR A 195 -17.72 -17.06 8.57
CA TYR A 195 -18.41 -16.16 9.50
C TYR A 195 -19.30 -15.17 8.73
N PRO A 196 -20.38 -14.68 9.35
CA PRO A 196 -21.35 -13.83 8.65
C PRO A 196 -20.79 -12.44 8.27
N ASN A 197 -19.78 -11.96 8.99
CA ASN A 197 -19.17 -10.65 8.77
C ASN A 197 -17.71 -10.60 9.28
N ALA A 198 -17.03 -9.49 9.00
CA ALA A 198 -15.64 -9.28 9.38
C ALA A 198 -15.43 -9.23 10.89
N GLU A 199 -16.39 -8.65 11.64
CA GLU A 199 -16.27 -8.52 13.09
C GLU A 199 -16.26 -9.88 13.78
N ALA A 200 -17.24 -10.74 13.47
CA ALA A 200 -17.31 -12.10 14.00
C ALA A 200 -16.04 -12.92 13.68
N ALA A 201 -15.50 -12.79 12.45
CA ALA A 201 -14.28 -13.48 12.07
C ALA A 201 -13.03 -12.96 12.83
N ARG A 202 -12.93 -11.65 13.06
CA ARG A 202 -11.87 -11.01 13.85
C ARG A 202 -11.95 -11.39 15.32
N GLU A 203 -13.16 -11.42 15.87
CA GLU A 203 -13.40 -11.83 17.24
C GLU A 203 -13.03 -13.30 17.48
N ALA A 204 -13.39 -14.20 16.58
CA ALA A 204 -13.01 -15.60 16.65
C ALA A 204 -11.47 -15.78 16.65
N LEU A 205 -10.73 -14.98 15.89
CA LEU A 205 -9.26 -14.98 15.92
C LEU A 205 -8.73 -14.48 17.27
N ARG A 206 -9.26 -13.37 17.80
CA ARG A 206 -8.87 -12.84 19.11
C ARG A 206 -9.12 -13.84 20.24
N ASN A 207 -10.29 -14.50 20.22
CA ASN A 207 -10.72 -15.47 21.22
C ASN A 207 -10.06 -16.84 21.10
N LYS A 208 -9.13 -17.03 20.14
CA LYS A 208 -8.42 -18.31 19.91
C LYS A 208 -9.34 -19.45 19.45
N GLU A 209 -10.51 -19.14 18.88
CA GLU A 209 -11.42 -20.13 18.31
C GLU A 209 -10.92 -20.65 16.97
N VAL A 210 -10.13 -19.81 16.27
CA VAL A 210 -9.44 -20.13 15.01
C VAL A 210 -7.95 -19.79 15.10
N ASP A 211 -7.16 -20.40 14.23
CA ASP A 211 -5.71 -20.21 14.17
C ASP A 211 -5.31 -18.99 13.33
N LEU A 212 -6.06 -18.77 12.27
CA LEU A 212 -5.82 -17.74 11.25
C LEU A 212 -7.14 -17.07 10.83
N LEU A 213 -7.00 -15.85 10.33
CA LEU A 213 -8.03 -15.13 9.58
C LEU A 213 -7.51 -14.86 8.18
N PHE A 214 -8.32 -15.10 7.15
CA PHE A 214 -7.99 -14.78 5.76
C PHE A 214 -9.01 -13.82 5.17
N GLY A 215 -8.54 -12.77 4.48
CA GLY A 215 -9.43 -11.76 3.92
C GLY A 215 -8.71 -10.68 3.16
N ASP A 216 -9.43 -9.62 2.84
CA ASP A 216 -8.93 -8.44 2.14
C ASP A 216 -7.79 -7.78 2.91
N GLY A 217 -6.62 -7.67 2.27
CA GLY A 217 -5.42 -7.19 2.92
C GLY A 217 -5.49 -5.72 3.33
N ILE A 218 -6.22 -4.88 2.60
CA ILE A 218 -6.41 -3.47 2.94
C ILE A 218 -7.30 -3.36 4.18
N ALA A 219 -8.45 -4.04 4.18
CA ALA A 219 -9.36 -4.05 5.32
C ALA A 219 -8.69 -4.63 6.58
N LEU A 220 -7.85 -5.67 6.41
CA LEU A 220 -7.08 -6.26 7.50
C LEU A 220 -5.97 -5.32 7.99
N ALA A 221 -5.28 -4.58 7.09
CA ALA A 221 -4.27 -3.60 7.46
C ALA A 221 -4.86 -2.49 8.34
N PHE A 222 -6.04 -1.97 7.98
CA PHE A 222 -6.76 -0.99 8.81
C PHE A 222 -7.13 -1.55 10.17
N TRP A 223 -7.68 -2.76 10.22
CA TRP A 223 -8.01 -3.39 11.48
C TRP A 223 -6.79 -3.59 12.36
N LEU A 224 -5.69 -4.12 11.82
CA LEU A 224 -4.44 -4.36 12.56
C LEU A 224 -3.85 -3.08 13.13
N ASN A 225 -4.02 -1.95 12.43
CA ASN A 225 -3.51 -0.63 12.87
C ASN A 225 -4.53 0.14 13.73
N GLY A 226 -5.76 -0.33 13.81
CA GLY A 226 -6.85 0.27 14.61
C GLY A 226 -6.88 -0.24 16.04
N ALA A 227 -7.58 0.49 16.91
CA ALA A 227 -7.77 0.14 18.31
C ALA A 227 -8.46 -1.23 18.50
N ASP A 228 -9.33 -1.61 17.57
CA ASP A 228 -10.13 -2.83 17.64
C ASP A 228 -9.31 -4.13 17.57
N SER A 229 -8.11 -4.06 17.01
CA SER A 229 -7.19 -5.20 17.01
C SER A 229 -6.57 -5.45 18.39
N ALA A 230 -6.55 -4.43 19.26
CA ALA A 230 -5.83 -4.43 20.53
C ALA A 230 -4.36 -4.89 20.43
N GLY A 231 -3.75 -4.70 19.25
CA GLY A 231 -2.38 -5.14 18.96
C GLY A 231 -2.19 -6.66 19.02
N CYS A 232 -3.25 -7.45 18.88
CA CYS A 232 -3.20 -8.91 19.06
C CYS A 232 -2.41 -9.65 18.00
N CYS A 233 -2.32 -9.08 16.82
CA CYS A 233 -2.20 -9.88 15.62
C CYS A 233 -1.30 -9.22 14.57
N SER A 234 -0.82 -10.01 13.60
CA SER A 234 -0.01 -9.50 12.48
C SER A 234 -0.23 -10.36 11.23
N PHE A 235 0.13 -9.80 10.07
CA PHE A 235 0.14 -10.55 8.82
C PHE A 235 1.08 -11.76 8.87
N ARG A 236 0.70 -12.80 8.11
CA ARG A 236 1.52 -13.98 7.86
C ARG A 236 1.55 -14.28 6.37
N GLY A 237 2.75 -14.55 5.84
CA GLY A 237 2.97 -14.86 4.42
C GLY A 237 2.40 -13.83 3.45
N GLY A 238 2.26 -14.24 2.21
CA GLY A 238 1.57 -13.57 1.11
C GLY A 238 2.17 -12.29 0.66
N PRO A 239 1.68 -11.46 -0.23
CA PRO A 239 0.27 -11.31 -0.66
C PRO A 239 -0.22 -12.40 -1.64
N PHE A 240 -1.52 -12.66 -1.64
CA PHE A 240 -2.19 -13.55 -2.59
C PHE A 240 -2.95 -12.69 -3.59
N LEU A 241 -2.63 -12.84 -4.88
CA LEU A 241 -3.06 -11.95 -5.96
C LEU A 241 -3.71 -12.68 -7.13
N GLU A 242 -4.14 -13.91 -6.95
CA GLU A 242 -4.72 -14.74 -8.01
C GLU A 242 -5.94 -14.06 -8.63
N SER A 243 -5.76 -13.59 -9.86
CA SER A 243 -6.78 -12.78 -10.55
C SER A 243 -8.12 -13.50 -10.77
N ARG A 244 -8.10 -14.83 -10.84
CA ARG A 244 -9.31 -15.67 -10.91
C ARG A 244 -10.26 -15.42 -9.72
N PHE A 245 -9.71 -15.12 -8.53
CA PHE A 245 -10.48 -14.91 -7.29
C PHE A 245 -10.57 -13.44 -6.92
N PHE A 246 -9.48 -12.67 -7.05
CA PHE A 246 -9.37 -11.31 -6.53
C PHE A 246 -9.39 -10.23 -7.62
N GLY A 247 -9.62 -10.64 -8.89
CA GLY A 247 -9.70 -9.73 -10.03
C GLY A 247 -8.32 -9.24 -10.51
N GLU A 248 -8.36 -8.47 -11.60
CA GLU A 248 -7.15 -7.95 -12.24
C GLU A 248 -6.62 -6.65 -11.61
N GLY A 249 -7.34 -6.12 -10.65
CA GLY A 249 -7.07 -4.85 -10.00
C GLY A 249 -8.11 -3.78 -10.35
N ILE A 250 -7.90 -2.57 -9.84
CA ILE A 250 -8.82 -1.44 -9.97
C ILE A 250 -8.23 -0.43 -10.93
N GLY A 251 -8.99 -0.05 -11.94
CA GLY A 251 -8.63 0.97 -12.93
C GLY A 251 -9.57 2.19 -12.87
N ILE A 252 -9.17 3.26 -13.55
CA ILE A 252 -10.04 4.42 -13.79
C ILE A 252 -10.91 4.09 -15.00
N ALA A 253 -12.24 4.20 -14.85
CA ALA A 253 -13.14 3.97 -15.97
C ALA A 253 -13.27 5.24 -16.83
N VAL A 254 -13.25 5.05 -18.14
CA VAL A 254 -13.52 6.08 -19.15
C VAL A 254 -14.63 5.63 -20.07
N LYS A 255 -15.27 6.56 -20.79
CA LYS A 255 -16.26 6.20 -21.79
C LYS A 255 -15.62 5.28 -22.84
N ARG A 256 -16.38 4.30 -23.31
CA ARG A 256 -15.90 3.38 -24.34
C ARG A 256 -15.38 4.13 -25.55
N ASP A 257 -14.33 3.58 -26.16
CA ASP A 257 -13.66 4.13 -27.34
C ASP A 257 -13.01 5.52 -27.13
N ASN A 258 -12.88 5.98 -25.86
CA ASN A 258 -12.11 7.18 -25.53
C ASN A 258 -10.65 6.84 -25.20
N ASP A 259 -9.96 6.29 -26.22
CA ASP A 259 -8.57 5.85 -26.09
C ASP A 259 -7.62 7.00 -25.73
N LEU A 260 -7.86 8.21 -26.24
CA LEU A 260 -7.01 9.35 -25.93
C LEU A 260 -6.98 9.62 -24.42
N LEU A 261 -8.14 9.69 -23.77
CA LEU A 261 -8.20 9.92 -22.32
C LEU A 261 -7.64 8.73 -21.55
N ARG A 262 -7.98 7.50 -21.95
CA ARG A 262 -7.49 6.28 -21.32
C ARG A 262 -5.96 6.20 -21.34
N LEU A 263 -5.34 6.43 -22.50
CA LEU A 263 -3.88 6.44 -22.65
C LEU A 263 -3.23 7.60 -21.88
N THR A 264 -3.89 8.76 -21.82
CA THR A 264 -3.43 9.90 -21.04
C THR A 264 -3.40 9.58 -19.55
N LEU A 265 -4.46 8.96 -19.03
CA LEU A 265 -4.54 8.55 -17.63
C LEU A 265 -3.49 7.47 -17.32
N ASN A 266 -3.28 6.50 -18.21
CA ASN A 266 -2.22 5.49 -18.05
C ASN A 266 -0.82 6.12 -18.01
N TRP A 267 -0.55 7.06 -18.91
CA TRP A 267 0.71 7.78 -18.91
C TRP A 267 0.91 8.57 -17.62
N ALA A 268 -0.11 9.29 -17.16
CA ALA A 268 -0.04 10.06 -15.91
C ALA A 268 0.18 9.16 -14.69
N LEU A 269 -0.56 8.07 -14.57
CA LEU A 269 -0.36 7.08 -13.49
C LEU A 269 1.07 6.54 -13.47
N PHE A 270 1.62 6.21 -14.65
CA PHE A 270 3.00 5.75 -14.77
C PHE A 270 3.99 6.82 -14.32
N GLN A 271 3.79 8.10 -14.74
CA GLN A 271 4.67 9.21 -14.31
C GLN A 271 4.63 9.42 -12.79
N LEU A 272 3.45 9.37 -12.18
CA LEU A 272 3.30 9.50 -10.73
C LEU A 272 4.00 8.36 -9.98
N TRP A 273 3.91 7.14 -10.51
CA TRP A 273 4.62 5.99 -9.96
C TRP A 273 6.14 6.14 -10.12
N GLU A 274 6.63 6.48 -11.31
CA GLU A 274 8.07 6.65 -11.59
C GLU A 274 8.71 7.75 -10.72
N LYS A 275 7.98 8.83 -10.44
CA LYS A 275 8.42 9.94 -9.58
C LYS A 275 8.29 9.65 -8.07
N GLY A 276 7.68 8.55 -7.69
CA GLY A 276 7.39 8.21 -6.29
C GLY A 276 6.16 8.91 -5.71
N SER A 277 5.53 9.86 -6.41
CA SER A 277 4.35 10.60 -5.91
C SER A 277 3.16 9.71 -5.62
N PHE A 278 3.00 8.63 -6.39
CA PHE A 278 1.97 7.62 -6.12
C PHE A 278 2.25 6.88 -4.81
N THR A 279 3.51 6.50 -4.56
CA THR A 279 3.93 5.82 -3.32
C THR A 279 3.72 6.72 -2.11
N ASP A 280 4.09 8.00 -2.20
CA ASP A 280 3.90 8.97 -1.12
C ASP A 280 2.41 9.17 -0.81
N LEU A 281 1.58 9.25 -1.86
CA LEU A 281 0.13 9.32 -1.69
C LEU A 281 -0.42 8.04 -1.04
N TRP A 282 0.00 6.88 -1.50
CA TRP A 282 -0.43 5.60 -0.94
C TRP A 282 -0.12 5.51 0.55
N LEU A 283 1.13 5.79 0.95
CA LEU A 283 1.56 5.71 2.35
C LEU A 283 0.85 6.71 3.27
N ARG A 284 0.32 7.80 2.73
CA ARG A 284 -0.50 8.76 3.49
C ARG A 284 -1.83 8.15 3.93
N TYR A 285 -2.43 7.33 3.08
CA TYR A 285 -3.72 6.67 3.35
C TYR A 285 -3.58 5.27 3.93
N PHE A 286 -2.50 4.56 3.61
CA PHE A 286 -2.28 3.15 3.96
C PHE A 286 -0.92 2.99 4.65
N PRO A 287 -0.84 3.31 5.95
CA PRO A 287 0.42 3.33 6.70
C PRO A 287 1.03 1.94 6.90
N ILE A 288 0.23 0.89 6.71
CA ILE A 288 0.70 -0.50 6.68
C ILE A 288 0.54 -1.01 5.25
N SER A 289 1.64 -1.50 4.66
CA SER A 289 1.56 -2.15 3.36
C SER A 289 0.70 -3.41 3.47
N PRO A 290 -0.35 -3.57 2.65
CA PRO A 290 -1.10 -4.81 2.55
C PRO A 290 -0.35 -5.89 1.75
N PHE A 291 0.80 -5.52 1.15
CA PHE A 291 1.64 -6.37 0.32
C PHE A 291 2.82 -6.97 1.08
#